data_6408cefa51d614fffc00d10983c54d75
#
_entry.id   6408cefa51d614fffc00d10983c54d75
#
_cell.length_a   1.000
_cell.length_b   1.000
_cell.length_c   1.000
_cell.angle_alpha   90.00
_cell.angle_beta   90.00
_cell.angle_gamma   90.00
#
_symmetry.space_group_name_H-M   'P 1'
#
loop_
_entity.id
_entity.type
_entity.pdbx_description
1 polymer ?
#
loop_
_entity_poly.entity_id
_entity_poly.type
_entity_poly.pdbx_seq_one_letter_code
_entity_poly.pdbx_strand_id
1 'polypeptide(L)'
;MRPPKELRVSRDRSLLTVLFSDAEPAELSAEMLRVLSPSAEVQGHSPEQRVTVPGKRHVTISRVEPVGNYAVRIVFSDAHQSGIFTWVYLHELAAQKDAKWQGYLDELEEKGLSRDA
;
A
#
# COMPACT_ATOMS: atom_id res chain seq x y z
N MET A 1 -2.11 3.89 -18.15
CA MET A 1 -1.01 2.93 -17.89
C MET A 1 -1.52 1.51 -18.09
N ARG A 2 -0.69 0.65 -18.64
CA ARG A 2 -1.06 -0.75 -18.86
C ARG A 2 -1.17 -1.50 -17.53
N PRO A 3 -2.09 -2.47 -17.44
CA PRO A 3 -2.11 -3.34 -16.27
C PRO A 3 -0.78 -4.06 -16.09
N PRO A 4 -0.40 -4.39 -14.86
CA PRO A 4 0.77 -5.23 -14.65
C PRO A 4 0.56 -6.61 -15.25
N LYS A 5 1.64 -7.27 -15.61
CA LYS A 5 1.58 -8.64 -16.15
C LYS A 5 1.13 -9.64 -15.10
N GLU A 6 1.46 -9.39 -13.84
CA GLU A 6 1.15 -10.30 -12.76
C GLU A 6 1.09 -9.56 -11.43
N LEU A 7 0.17 -9.98 -10.58
CA LEU A 7 0.12 -9.61 -9.17
C LEU A 7 0.17 -10.91 -8.37
N ARG A 8 1.08 -10.98 -7.42
CA ARG A 8 1.26 -12.20 -6.61
C ARG A 8 1.31 -11.84 -5.13
N VAL A 9 0.43 -12.45 -4.35
CA VAL A 9 0.45 -12.33 -2.90
C VAL A 9 1.32 -13.45 -2.35
N SER A 10 2.25 -13.14 -1.44
CA SER A 10 3.12 -14.14 -0.85
C SER A 10 2.30 -15.15 -0.02
N ARG A 11 2.91 -16.32 0.25
CA ARG A 11 2.24 -17.38 1.01
C ARG A 11 1.80 -16.88 2.39
N ASP A 12 2.63 -16.11 3.08
CA ASP A 12 2.30 -15.56 4.39
C ASP A 12 1.45 -14.28 4.31
N ARG A 13 1.13 -13.85 3.09
CA ARG A 13 0.27 -12.69 2.79
C ARG A 13 0.82 -11.35 3.26
N SER A 14 2.12 -11.28 3.48
CA SER A 14 2.78 -10.05 3.91
C SER A 14 3.34 -9.20 2.78
N LEU A 15 3.39 -9.75 1.56
CA LEU A 15 3.96 -9.07 0.40
C LEU A 15 3.07 -9.18 -0.82
N LEU A 16 3.00 -8.11 -1.61
CA LEU A 16 2.43 -8.11 -2.94
C LEU A 16 3.57 -7.89 -3.93
N THR A 17 3.78 -8.85 -4.82
CA THR A 17 4.74 -8.70 -5.92
C THR A 17 3.99 -8.23 -7.15
N VAL A 18 4.44 -7.12 -7.73
CA VAL A 18 3.84 -6.54 -8.94
C VAL A 18 4.85 -6.65 -10.07
N LEU A 19 4.48 -7.34 -11.14
CA LEU A 19 5.34 -7.48 -12.32
C LEU A 19 4.81 -6.55 -13.42
N PHE A 20 5.49 -5.43 -13.60
CA PHE A 20 5.16 -4.48 -14.67
C PHE A 20 5.87 -4.88 -15.95
N SER A 21 5.36 -4.43 -17.11
CA SER A 21 5.96 -4.76 -18.39
C SER A 21 7.24 -3.99 -18.69
N ASP A 22 7.45 -2.87 -18.00
CA ASP A 22 8.54 -1.92 -18.28
C ASP A 22 9.56 -1.82 -17.14
N ALA A 23 9.47 -2.68 -16.14
CA ALA A 23 10.32 -2.57 -14.96
C ALA A 23 10.55 -3.93 -14.32
N GLU A 24 11.52 -3.99 -13.41
CA GLU A 24 11.76 -5.17 -12.60
C GLU A 24 10.57 -5.42 -11.67
N PRO A 25 10.34 -6.68 -11.27
CA PRO A 25 9.30 -6.98 -10.28
C PRO A 25 9.50 -6.15 -9.00
N ALA A 26 8.42 -5.60 -8.49
CA ALA A 26 8.44 -4.81 -7.26
C ALA A 26 7.74 -5.57 -6.15
N GLU A 27 8.37 -5.63 -4.98
CA GLU A 27 7.77 -6.23 -3.79
C GLU A 27 7.32 -5.12 -2.85
N LEU A 28 6.02 -5.06 -2.57
CA LEU A 28 5.44 -4.06 -1.70
C LEU A 28 4.85 -4.77 -0.47
N SER A 29 5.27 -4.37 0.72
CA SER A 29 4.77 -5.01 1.94
C SER A 29 3.30 -4.67 2.18
N ALA A 30 2.59 -5.58 2.82
CA ALA A 30 1.20 -5.34 3.22
C ALA A 30 1.13 -4.12 4.14
N GLU A 31 2.08 -3.98 5.06
CA GLU A 31 2.15 -2.83 5.95
C GLU A 31 2.25 -1.52 5.17
N MET A 32 3.17 -1.45 4.21
CA MET A 32 3.33 -0.25 3.38
C MET A 32 2.06 0.08 2.60
N LEU A 33 1.46 -0.93 1.97
CA LEU A 33 0.23 -0.74 1.23
C LEU A 33 -0.90 -0.26 2.13
N ARG A 34 -0.97 -0.78 3.36
CA ARG A 34 -2.01 -0.40 4.31
C ARG A 34 -1.86 1.05 4.79
N VAL A 35 -0.65 1.44 5.18
CA VAL A 35 -0.41 2.78 5.74
C VAL A 35 -0.38 3.85 4.66
N LEU A 36 -0.14 3.49 3.41
CA LEU A 36 -0.16 4.40 2.27
C LEU A 36 -1.37 4.19 1.38
N SER A 37 -2.42 3.55 1.91
CA SER A 37 -3.66 3.31 1.17
C SER A 37 -4.20 4.61 0.56
N PRO A 38 -4.66 4.57 -0.70
CA PRO A 38 -5.20 5.77 -1.35
C PRO A 38 -6.63 6.11 -0.91
N SER A 39 -7.16 5.40 0.08
CA SER A 39 -8.51 5.68 0.57
C SER A 39 -8.58 7.05 1.27
N ALA A 40 -9.77 7.64 1.28
CA ALA A 40 -9.99 8.90 1.98
C ALA A 40 -9.76 8.78 3.49
N GLU A 41 -9.94 7.57 4.04
CA GLU A 41 -9.68 7.32 5.47
C GLU A 41 -8.23 7.59 5.85
N VAL A 42 -7.30 7.36 4.91
CA VAL A 42 -5.86 7.60 5.13
C VAL A 42 -5.43 8.95 4.59
N GLN A 43 -5.79 9.25 3.35
CA GLN A 43 -5.28 10.45 2.66
C GLN A 43 -6.03 11.72 3.02
N GLY A 44 -7.28 11.64 3.48
CA GLY A 44 -8.10 12.82 3.73
C GLY A 44 -8.42 13.54 2.43
N HIS A 45 -8.80 14.81 2.55
CA HIS A 45 -9.12 15.64 1.39
C HIS A 45 -8.00 16.63 1.04
N SER A 46 -6.94 16.66 1.84
CA SER A 46 -5.77 17.51 1.60
C SER A 46 -4.56 16.87 2.31
N PRO A 47 -3.33 17.27 1.94
CA PRO A 47 -2.13 16.72 2.60
C PRO A 47 -2.13 16.91 4.12
N GLU A 48 -2.71 18.00 4.62
CA GLU A 48 -2.77 18.25 6.06
C GLU A 48 -3.72 17.30 6.78
N GLN A 49 -4.65 16.68 6.05
CA GLN A 49 -5.63 15.77 6.62
C GLN A 49 -5.17 14.29 6.54
N ARG A 50 -4.01 14.05 5.95
CA ARG A 50 -3.50 12.69 5.84
C ARG A 50 -3.21 12.11 7.22
N VAL A 51 -3.65 10.89 7.44
CA VAL A 51 -3.51 10.20 8.72
C VAL A 51 -2.27 9.31 8.70
N THR A 52 -1.44 9.43 9.73
CA THR A 52 -0.34 8.48 9.97
C THR A 52 -0.91 7.30 10.73
N VAL A 53 -0.92 6.13 10.11
CA VAL A 53 -1.59 4.94 10.65
C VAL A 53 -0.59 4.08 11.42
N PRO A 54 -0.70 3.97 12.75
CA PRO A 54 0.22 3.16 13.55
C PRO A 54 -0.23 1.71 13.67
N GLY A 55 0.60 0.87 14.26
CA GLY A 55 0.21 -0.46 14.69
C GLY A 55 -0.04 -1.48 13.60
N LYS A 56 0.56 -1.32 12.42
CA LYS A 56 0.28 -2.18 11.27
C LYS A 56 1.41 -3.13 10.87
N ARG A 57 2.42 -3.30 11.74
CA ARG A 57 3.55 -4.17 11.44
C ARG A 57 3.16 -5.57 10.95
N HIS A 58 2.10 -6.13 11.50
CA HIS A 58 1.70 -7.51 11.22
C HIS A 58 0.45 -7.63 10.34
N VAL A 59 0.00 -6.53 9.72
CA VAL A 59 -1.14 -6.59 8.82
C VAL A 59 -0.80 -7.46 7.60
N THR A 60 -1.79 -8.20 7.13
CA THR A 60 -1.63 -9.05 5.95
C THR A 60 -2.71 -8.71 4.91
N ILE A 61 -2.52 -9.25 3.70
CA ILE A 61 -3.47 -9.08 2.60
C ILE A 61 -4.46 -10.24 2.64
N SER A 62 -5.76 -9.92 2.82
CA SER A 62 -6.81 -10.93 2.80
C SER A 62 -7.24 -11.27 1.38
N ARG A 63 -7.45 -10.24 0.55
CA ARG A 63 -7.89 -10.41 -0.84
C ARG A 63 -7.40 -9.26 -1.70
N VAL A 64 -7.24 -9.56 -3.00
CA VAL A 64 -7.00 -8.55 -4.03
C VAL A 64 -8.11 -8.73 -5.07
N GLU A 65 -8.91 -7.68 -5.28
CA GLU A 65 -10.08 -7.74 -6.15
C GLU A 65 -9.92 -6.74 -7.30
N PRO A 66 -10.12 -7.17 -8.55
CA PRO A 66 -10.01 -6.24 -9.67
C PRO A 66 -11.13 -5.19 -9.65
N VAL A 67 -10.78 -3.96 -10.05
CA VAL A 67 -11.71 -2.85 -10.19
C VAL A 67 -11.58 -2.35 -11.63
N GLY A 68 -12.54 -2.67 -12.48
CA GLY A 68 -12.42 -2.40 -13.91
C GLY A 68 -11.12 -3.01 -14.44
N ASN A 69 -10.48 -2.31 -15.37
CA ASN A 69 -9.19 -2.70 -15.92
C ASN A 69 -8.08 -1.73 -15.51
N TYR A 70 -8.30 -0.91 -14.46
CA TYR A 70 -7.38 0.17 -14.10
C TYR A 70 -6.87 0.10 -12.66
N ALA A 71 -7.39 -0.82 -11.84
CA ALA A 71 -7.06 -0.83 -10.42
C ALA A 71 -7.39 -2.17 -9.75
N VAL A 72 -6.93 -2.32 -8.53
CA VAL A 72 -7.36 -3.40 -7.63
C VAL A 72 -7.76 -2.80 -6.29
N ARG A 73 -8.77 -3.41 -5.66
CA ARG A 73 -9.09 -3.15 -4.27
C ARG A 73 -8.29 -4.16 -3.45
N ILE A 74 -7.58 -3.67 -2.45
CA ILE A 74 -6.86 -4.56 -1.53
C ILE A 74 -7.62 -4.58 -0.22
N VAL A 75 -7.98 -5.79 0.22
CA VAL A 75 -8.64 -6.02 1.51
C VAL A 75 -7.60 -6.54 2.48
N PHE A 76 -7.46 -5.87 3.61
CA PHE A 76 -6.44 -6.19 4.60
C PHE A 76 -7.02 -6.95 5.79
N SER A 77 -6.15 -7.62 6.55
CA SER A 77 -6.55 -8.43 7.71
C SER A 77 -7.22 -7.61 8.83
N ASP A 78 -7.01 -6.30 8.85
CA ASP A 78 -7.66 -5.39 9.81
C ASP A 78 -9.01 -4.88 9.32
N ALA A 79 -9.55 -5.50 8.27
CA ALA A 79 -10.84 -5.16 7.64
C ALA A 79 -10.84 -3.86 6.82
N HIS A 80 -9.71 -3.19 6.67
CA HIS A 80 -9.61 -2.04 5.77
C HIS A 80 -9.78 -2.53 4.33
N GLN A 81 -10.74 -1.98 3.58
CA GLN A 81 -11.06 -2.44 2.23
C GLN A 81 -11.44 -1.30 1.29
N SER A 82 -11.29 -0.06 1.72
CA SER A 82 -11.66 1.10 0.89
C SER A 82 -10.54 1.57 -0.03
N GLY A 83 -9.37 0.98 0.05
CA GLY A 83 -8.23 1.38 -0.78
C GLY A 83 -8.30 0.79 -2.18
N ILE A 84 -8.45 1.64 -3.19
CA ILE A 84 -8.43 1.24 -4.60
C ILE A 84 -7.09 1.70 -5.17
N PHE A 85 -6.21 0.72 -5.42
CA PHE A 85 -4.85 0.97 -5.88
C PHE A 85 -4.83 0.92 -7.40
N THR A 86 -4.72 2.10 -8.04
CA THR A 86 -4.58 2.15 -9.50
C THR A 86 -3.21 1.63 -9.91
N TRP A 87 -3.08 1.22 -11.18
CA TRP A 87 -1.77 0.80 -11.71
C TRP A 87 -0.75 1.93 -11.60
N VAL A 88 -1.20 3.17 -11.84
CA VAL A 88 -0.35 4.35 -11.72
C VAL A 88 0.16 4.50 -10.29
N TYR A 89 -0.71 4.35 -9.30
CA TYR A 89 -0.32 4.50 -7.90
C TYR A 89 0.63 3.37 -7.46
N LEU A 90 0.35 2.13 -7.88
CA LEU A 90 1.24 1.00 -7.57
C LEU A 90 2.62 1.22 -8.19
N HIS A 91 2.68 1.73 -9.41
CA HIS A 91 3.95 2.04 -10.05
C HIS A 91 4.70 3.14 -9.30
N GLU A 92 3.99 4.16 -8.85
CA GLU A 92 4.58 5.24 -8.05
C GLU A 92 5.15 4.70 -6.73
N LEU A 93 4.40 3.84 -6.03
CA LEU A 93 4.87 3.22 -4.79
C LEU A 93 6.12 2.39 -5.04
N ALA A 94 6.15 1.63 -6.14
CA ALA A 94 7.32 0.83 -6.51
C ALA A 94 8.52 1.70 -6.80
N ALA A 95 8.34 2.78 -7.57
CA ALA A 95 9.42 3.67 -7.97
C ALA A 95 9.98 4.48 -6.80
N GLN A 96 9.16 4.81 -5.82
CA GLN A 96 9.53 5.66 -4.69
C GLN A 96 9.49 4.90 -3.36
N LYS A 97 9.62 3.60 -3.42
CA LYS A 97 9.43 2.70 -2.27
C LYS A 97 10.22 3.14 -1.03
N ASP A 98 11.53 3.30 -1.18
CA ASP A 98 12.41 3.62 -0.05
C ASP A 98 12.11 5.00 0.52
N ALA A 99 11.90 6.00 -0.33
CA ALA A 99 11.61 7.36 0.11
C ALA A 99 10.26 7.43 0.83
N LYS A 100 9.25 6.76 0.30
CA LYS A 100 7.92 6.77 0.93
C LYS A 100 7.92 6.01 2.24
N TRP A 101 8.65 4.92 2.32
CA TRP A 101 8.75 4.16 3.56
C TRP A 101 9.48 4.96 4.64
N GLN A 102 10.60 5.59 4.28
CA GLN A 102 11.33 6.43 5.23
C GLN A 102 10.47 7.60 5.70
N GLY A 103 9.71 8.22 4.80
CA GLY A 103 8.78 9.29 5.17
C GLY A 103 7.75 8.84 6.19
N TYR A 104 7.22 7.63 6.03
CA TYR A 104 6.28 7.06 6.99
C TYR A 104 6.94 6.84 8.36
N LEU A 105 8.15 6.27 8.38
CA LEU A 105 8.88 6.06 9.64
C LEU A 105 9.16 7.39 10.36
N ASP A 106 9.51 8.42 9.60
CA ASP A 106 9.75 9.76 10.14
C ASP A 106 8.48 10.33 10.75
N GLU A 107 7.32 10.14 10.11
CA GLU A 107 6.03 10.60 10.65
C GLU A 107 5.69 9.89 11.96
N LEU A 108 5.95 8.59 12.04
CA LEU A 108 5.71 7.86 13.28
C LEU A 108 6.54 8.45 14.41
N GLU A 109 7.82 8.68 14.17
CA GLU A 109 8.71 9.24 15.17
C GLU A 109 8.26 10.63 15.60
N GLU A 110 7.96 11.49 14.65
CA GLU A 110 7.50 12.85 14.91
C GLU A 110 6.25 12.89 15.77
N LYS A 111 5.33 11.95 15.56
CA LYS A 111 4.05 11.89 16.27
C LYS A 111 4.07 11.00 17.51
N GLY A 112 5.20 10.41 17.82
CA GLY A 112 5.32 9.51 18.98
C GLY A 112 4.53 8.22 18.81
N LEU A 113 4.34 7.75 17.58
CA LEU A 113 3.59 6.54 17.27
C LEU A 113 4.54 5.40 16.93
N SER A 114 4.01 4.16 16.91
CA SER A 114 4.80 2.97 16.66
C SER A 114 4.10 2.05 15.66
N ARG A 115 4.90 1.25 14.94
CA ARG A 115 4.39 0.19 14.09
C ARG A 115 3.75 -0.94 14.89
N ASP A 116 4.08 -1.05 16.16
CA ASP A 116 3.67 -2.15 17.04
C ASP A 116 2.52 -1.83 17.98
N ALA A 117 2.01 -0.65 17.93
CA ALA A 117 1.01 -0.18 18.90
C ALA A 117 -0.30 -0.96 18.84
#